data_7e2c1a53fdc616a880dc5746b34918ea
#
_entry.id   7e2c1a53fdc616a880dc5746b34918ea
#
_cell.length_a   1.000
_cell.length_b   1.000
_cell.length_c   1.000
_cell.angle_alpha   90.00
_cell.angle_beta   90.00
_cell.angle_gamma   90.00
#
_symmetry.space_group_name_H-M   'P 1'
#
loop_
_entity.id
_entity.type
_entity.pdbx_description
1 polymer ?
#
loop_
_entity_poly.entity_id
_entity_poly.type
_entity_poly.pdbx_seq_one_letter_code
_entity_poly.pdbx_strand_id
1 'polypeptide(L)'
;PVLVALLLTVVSSSAMFTVFTYIVPILQDETQASTMFVTAMLVLYGVGLAAGNVLGGRFADRSMDLTLIASLVAVMLLLVMLALVISSPLLVAPLILLWGIASFALVPPLQAMVVQEAAEAPSLASAMNIGAFNLGNALGAMLGALMISAGFGLNAVPLAGAATAAVGLAMVLWFRRNRSANANTATANA
;
A
#
# COMPACT_ATOMS: atom_id res chain seq x y z
N PRO A 1 14.80 -14.91 1.10
CA PRO A 1 14.18 -14.05 0.05
C PRO A 1 12.65 -14.05 0.17
N VAL A 2 11.98 -15.22 0.17
CA VAL A 2 10.51 -15.36 0.26
C VAL A 2 9.92 -14.62 1.47
N LEU A 3 10.52 -14.78 2.66
CA LEU A 3 10.03 -14.11 3.88
C LEU A 3 10.08 -12.58 3.76
N VAL A 4 11.10 -12.03 3.11
CA VAL A 4 11.21 -10.58 2.89
C VAL A 4 10.10 -10.10 1.94
N ALA A 5 9.81 -10.87 0.88
CA ALA A 5 8.71 -10.58 -0.03
C ALA A 5 7.35 -10.60 0.66
N LEU A 6 7.11 -11.61 1.51
CA LEU A 6 5.88 -11.71 2.32
C LEU A 6 5.78 -10.55 3.35
N LEU A 7 6.87 -10.21 4.02
CA LEU A 7 6.88 -9.08 4.95
C LEU A 7 6.61 -7.75 4.23
N LEU A 8 7.12 -7.58 3.02
CA LEU A 8 6.82 -6.41 2.20
C LEU A 8 5.33 -6.34 1.84
N THR A 9 4.70 -7.48 1.54
CA THR A 9 3.24 -7.55 1.33
C THR A 9 2.49 -7.16 2.61
N VAL A 10 2.89 -7.66 3.78
CA VAL A 10 2.29 -7.29 5.08
C VAL A 10 2.37 -5.79 5.30
N VAL A 11 3.54 -5.19 5.15
CA VAL A 11 3.76 -3.74 5.40
C VAL A 11 2.99 -2.89 4.38
N SER A 12 3.03 -3.26 3.10
CA SER A 12 2.34 -2.49 2.04
C SER A 12 0.82 -2.53 2.20
N SER A 13 0.24 -3.70 2.50
CA SER A 13 -1.20 -3.80 2.76
C SER A 13 -1.60 -3.13 4.08
N SER A 14 -0.75 -3.18 5.11
CA SER A 14 -0.97 -2.46 6.35
C SER A 14 -1.08 -0.94 6.11
N ALA A 15 -0.19 -0.35 5.30
CA ALA A 15 -0.24 1.07 4.97
C ALA A 15 -1.59 1.49 4.35
N MET A 16 -2.12 0.66 3.45
CA MET A 16 -3.41 0.89 2.80
C MET A 16 -4.57 0.73 3.79
N PHE A 17 -4.60 -0.36 4.55
CA PHE A 17 -5.73 -0.67 5.43
C PHE A 17 -5.75 0.14 6.73
N THR A 18 -4.65 0.76 7.14
CA THR A 18 -4.64 1.76 8.22
C THR A 18 -5.65 2.87 7.94
N VAL A 19 -5.75 3.31 6.69
CA VAL A 19 -6.67 4.40 6.29
C VAL A 19 -8.02 3.86 5.84
N PHE A 20 -8.03 2.81 5.01
CA PHE A 20 -9.27 2.28 4.42
C PHE A 20 -10.28 1.84 5.49
N THR A 21 -9.81 1.23 6.57
CA THR A 21 -10.68 0.79 7.69
C THR A 21 -11.45 1.96 8.32
N TYR A 22 -10.84 3.14 8.35
CA TYR A 22 -11.42 4.34 8.98
C TYR A 22 -11.87 5.40 7.98
N ILE A 23 -11.91 5.08 6.68
CA ILE A 23 -12.23 6.08 5.65
C ILE A 23 -13.63 6.68 5.84
N VAL A 24 -14.60 5.88 6.31
CA VAL A 24 -15.98 6.37 6.55
C VAL A 24 -16.01 7.40 7.67
N PRO A 25 -15.56 7.11 8.91
CA PRO A 25 -15.51 8.12 9.97
C PRO A 25 -14.60 9.31 9.60
N ILE A 26 -13.49 9.10 8.90
CA ILE A 26 -12.65 10.21 8.41
C ILE A 26 -13.47 11.16 7.53
N LEU A 27 -14.22 10.64 6.57
CA LEU A 27 -15.03 11.48 5.67
C LEU A 27 -16.23 12.12 6.38
N GLN A 28 -16.85 11.44 7.34
CA GLN A 28 -18.00 11.96 8.08
C GLN A 28 -17.59 13.04 9.10
N ASP A 29 -16.55 12.77 9.89
CA ASP A 29 -16.20 13.60 11.05
C ASP A 29 -15.22 14.72 10.68
N GLU A 30 -14.22 14.46 9.82
CA GLU A 30 -13.20 15.45 9.46
C GLU A 30 -13.56 16.25 8.20
N THR A 31 -14.15 15.59 7.19
CA THR A 31 -14.59 16.24 5.96
C THR A 31 -16.00 16.80 6.08
N GLN A 32 -16.76 16.45 7.13
CA GLN A 32 -18.17 16.80 7.33
C GLN A 32 -19.03 16.40 6.12
N ALA A 33 -18.71 15.26 5.53
CA ALA A 33 -19.31 14.79 4.30
C ALA A 33 -20.67 14.15 4.53
N SER A 34 -21.62 14.38 3.60
CA SER A 34 -22.89 13.66 3.60
C SER A 34 -22.70 12.17 3.31
N THR A 35 -23.65 11.35 3.77
CA THR A 35 -23.66 9.89 3.49
C THR A 35 -23.57 9.59 1.98
N MET A 36 -24.22 10.41 1.15
CA MET A 36 -24.18 10.27 -0.31
C MET A 36 -22.75 10.51 -0.86
N PHE A 37 -22.06 11.53 -0.35
CA PHE A 37 -20.69 11.81 -0.74
C PHE A 37 -19.76 10.67 -0.28
N VAL A 38 -19.90 10.17 0.94
CA VAL A 38 -19.11 9.03 1.44
C VAL A 38 -19.30 7.82 0.55
N THR A 39 -20.55 7.48 0.18
CA THR A 39 -20.84 6.37 -0.74
C THR A 39 -20.16 6.59 -2.10
N ALA A 40 -20.26 7.80 -2.65
CA ALA A 40 -19.59 8.13 -3.92
C ALA A 40 -18.05 7.97 -3.81
N MET A 41 -17.45 8.35 -2.70
CA MET A 41 -16.01 8.19 -2.46
C MET A 41 -15.59 6.72 -2.37
N LEU A 42 -16.39 5.87 -1.73
CA LEU A 42 -16.13 4.42 -1.69
C LEU A 42 -16.20 3.79 -3.09
N VAL A 43 -17.19 4.19 -3.90
CA VAL A 43 -17.27 3.77 -5.32
C VAL A 43 -16.06 4.26 -6.10
N LEU A 44 -15.69 5.52 -5.93
CA LEU A 44 -14.54 6.14 -6.61
C LEU A 44 -13.22 5.43 -6.22
N TYR A 45 -13.06 5.10 -4.94
CA TYR A 45 -11.95 4.29 -4.47
C TYR A 45 -11.92 2.91 -5.14
N GLY A 46 -13.09 2.22 -5.22
CA GLY A 46 -13.22 0.94 -5.92
C GLY A 46 -12.83 1.01 -7.40
N VAL A 47 -13.21 2.09 -8.10
CA VAL A 47 -12.75 2.36 -9.48
C VAL A 47 -11.23 2.53 -9.51
N GLY A 48 -10.68 3.25 -8.53
CA GLY A 48 -9.24 3.39 -8.34
C GLY A 48 -8.52 2.05 -8.17
N LEU A 49 -9.07 1.17 -7.31
CA LEU A 49 -8.52 -0.18 -7.10
C LEU A 49 -8.48 -0.99 -8.40
N ALA A 50 -9.57 -0.99 -9.18
CA ALA A 50 -9.63 -1.71 -10.45
C ALA A 50 -8.60 -1.18 -11.46
N ALA A 51 -8.54 0.14 -11.62
CA ALA A 51 -7.56 0.80 -12.49
C ALA A 51 -6.12 0.53 -12.03
N GLY A 52 -5.86 0.63 -10.71
CA GLY A 52 -4.56 0.38 -10.10
C GLY A 52 -4.06 -1.03 -10.34
N ASN A 53 -4.92 -2.03 -10.18
CA ASN A 53 -4.57 -3.42 -10.43
C ASN A 53 -4.13 -3.66 -11.89
N VAL A 54 -4.85 -3.10 -12.85
CA VAL A 54 -4.50 -3.20 -14.28
C VAL A 54 -3.19 -2.46 -14.60
N LEU A 55 -3.04 -1.24 -14.11
CA LEU A 55 -1.85 -0.42 -14.33
C LEU A 55 -0.62 -1.04 -13.65
N GLY A 56 -0.79 -1.50 -12.40
CA GLY A 56 0.26 -2.16 -11.63
C GLY A 56 0.79 -3.41 -12.32
N GLY A 57 -0.09 -4.25 -12.88
CA GLY A 57 0.31 -5.41 -13.69
C GLY A 57 1.13 -5.00 -14.90
N ARG A 58 0.62 -4.05 -15.72
CA ARG A 58 1.31 -3.58 -16.93
C ARG A 58 2.67 -2.93 -16.66
N PHE A 59 2.79 -2.19 -15.56
CA PHE A 59 4.07 -1.57 -15.19
C PHE A 59 5.02 -2.59 -14.56
N ALA A 60 4.53 -3.55 -13.80
CA ALA A 60 5.32 -4.63 -13.23
C ALA A 60 5.97 -5.51 -14.31
N ASP A 61 5.26 -5.74 -15.45
CA ASP A 61 5.82 -6.45 -16.60
C ASP A 61 7.04 -5.74 -17.20
N ARG A 62 7.14 -4.41 -17.06
CA ARG A 62 8.30 -3.62 -17.51
C ARG A 62 9.40 -3.55 -16.46
N SER A 63 9.04 -3.30 -15.23
CA SER A 63 9.95 -3.22 -14.08
C SER A 63 9.20 -3.35 -12.78
N MET A 64 9.30 -4.51 -12.15
CA MET A 64 8.70 -4.80 -10.85
C MET A 64 9.19 -3.83 -9.76
N ASP A 65 10.51 -3.63 -9.68
CA ASP A 65 11.12 -2.76 -8.66
C ASP A 65 10.67 -1.30 -8.78
N LEU A 66 10.64 -0.77 -10.02
CA LEU A 66 10.20 0.61 -10.25
C LEU A 66 8.71 0.78 -9.94
N THR A 67 7.89 -0.22 -10.26
CA THR A 67 6.45 -0.19 -9.95
C THR A 67 6.21 -0.19 -8.45
N LEU A 68 6.92 -1.04 -7.68
CA LEU A 68 6.85 -1.06 -6.22
C LEU A 68 7.27 0.29 -5.62
N ILE A 69 8.43 0.82 -6.03
CA ILE A 69 8.96 2.10 -5.53
C ILE A 69 7.98 3.24 -5.86
N ALA A 70 7.57 3.36 -7.12
CA ALA A 70 6.69 4.44 -7.55
C ALA A 70 5.33 4.40 -6.84
N SER A 71 4.75 3.20 -6.69
CA SER A 71 3.47 3.03 -5.99
C SER A 71 3.58 3.32 -4.50
N LEU A 72 4.65 2.89 -3.80
CA LEU A 72 4.86 3.20 -2.38
C LEU A 72 5.09 4.69 -2.15
N VAL A 73 5.88 5.34 -3.01
CA VAL A 73 6.05 6.81 -2.97
C VAL A 73 4.72 7.51 -3.20
N ALA A 74 3.94 7.07 -4.19
CA ALA A 74 2.63 7.64 -4.47
C ALA A 74 1.67 7.46 -3.28
N VAL A 75 1.57 6.26 -2.70
CA VAL A 75 0.75 6.02 -1.50
C VAL A 75 1.17 6.92 -0.36
N MET A 76 2.47 7.00 -0.05
CA MET A 76 3.01 7.85 1.01
C MET A 76 2.62 9.31 0.80
N LEU A 77 2.88 9.86 -0.38
CA LEU A 77 2.59 11.27 -0.68
C LEU A 77 1.09 11.57 -0.69
N LEU A 78 0.27 10.69 -1.28
CA LEU A 78 -1.18 10.86 -1.33
C LEU A 78 -1.82 10.80 0.06
N LEU A 79 -1.32 9.96 0.97
CA LEU A 79 -1.81 9.90 2.35
C LEU A 79 -1.39 11.12 3.15
N VAL A 80 -0.18 11.65 2.95
CA VAL A 80 0.23 12.94 3.55
C VAL A 80 -0.66 14.08 3.02
N MET A 81 -0.88 14.14 1.70
CA MET A 81 -1.75 15.16 1.10
C MET A 81 -3.18 15.03 1.61
N LEU A 82 -3.70 13.80 1.74
CA LEU A 82 -5.03 13.55 2.30
C LEU A 82 -5.15 14.10 3.72
N ALA A 83 -4.15 13.88 4.58
CA ALA A 83 -4.13 14.44 5.94
C ALA A 83 -4.16 15.97 5.96
N LEU A 84 -3.48 16.62 5.00
CA LEU A 84 -3.40 18.09 4.93
C LEU A 84 -4.68 18.74 4.40
N VAL A 85 -5.44 18.06 3.55
CA VAL A 85 -6.64 18.62 2.89
C VAL A 85 -7.93 17.94 3.30
N ILE A 86 -7.90 17.15 4.37
CA ILE A 86 -8.97 16.24 4.80
C ILE A 86 -10.31 16.99 5.01
N SER A 87 -10.29 18.27 5.39
CA SER A 87 -11.47 19.11 5.60
C SER A 87 -12.10 19.65 4.30
N SER A 88 -11.50 19.40 3.13
CA SER A 88 -11.99 19.90 1.85
C SER A 88 -12.56 18.79 0.97
N PRO A 89 -13.89 18.62 0.86
CA PRO A 89 -14.50 17.59 0.04
C PRO A 89 -14.03 17.61 -1.43
N LEU A 90 -13.80 18.80 -1.97
CA LEU A 90 -13.37 18.96 -3.36
C LEU A 90 -11.96 18.40 -3.62
N LEU A 91 -11.05 18.55 -2.66
CA LEU A 91 -9.67 18.06 -2.78
C LEU A 91 -9.54 16.59 -2.40
N VAL A 92 -10.38 16.11 -1.48
CA VAL A 92 -10.39 14.72 -1.02
C VAL A 92 -10.79 13.76 -2.14
N ALA A 93 -11.76 14.13 -3.00
CA ALA A 93 -12.26 13.26 -4.05
C ALA A 93 -11.17 12.76 -5.03
N PRO A 94 -10.38 13.63 -5.69
CA PRO A 94 -9.32 13.17 -6.57
C PRO A 94 -8.23 12.39 -5.82
N LEU A 95 -7.93 12.74 -4.57
CA LEU A 95 -6.93 12.02 -3.77
C LEU A 95 -7.38 10.60 -3.45
N ILE A 96 -8.64 10.36 -3.15
CA ILE A 96 -9.20 9.02 -2.92
C ILE A 96 -9.07 8.15 -4.17
N LEU A 97 -9.37 8.68 -5.35
CA LEU A 97 -9.20 7.95 -6.61
C LEU A 97 -7.72 7.58 -6.83
N LEU A 98 -6.84 8.57 -6.74
CA LEU A 98 -5.40 8.36 -6.96
C LEU A 98 -4.79 7.43 -5.92
N TRP A 99 -5.22 7.53 -4.65
CA TRP A 99 -4.79 6.62 -3.59
C TRP A 99 -5.27 5.19 -3.86
N GLY A 100 -6.50 4.98 -4.33
CA GLY A 100 -6.98 3.68 -4.76
C GLY A 100 -6.11 3.08 -5.87
N ILE A 101 -5.78 3.89 -6.89
CA ILE A 101 -4.89 3.49 -7.99
C ILE A 101 -3.51 3.10 -7.44
N ALA A 102 -2.87 3.96 -6.66
CA ALA A 102 -1.53 3.72 -6.14
C ALA A 102 -1.48 2.50 -5.22
N SER A 103 -2.49 2.30 -4.38
CA SER A 103 -2.60 1.18 -3.45
C SER A 103 -2.67 -0.17 -4.17
N PHE A 104 -3.54 -0.30 -5.16
CA PHE A 104 -3.70 -1.58 -5.86
C PHE A 104 -2.69 -1.79 -7.00
N ALA A 105 -1.97 -0.76 -7.43
CA ALA A 105 -0.81 -0.93 -8.29
C ALA A 105 0.34 -1.71 -7.62
N LEU A 106 0.32 -1.82 -6.27
CA LEU A 106 1.26 -2.64 -5.48
C LEU A 106 0.97 -4.14 -5.56
N VAL A 107 -0.30 -4.54 -5.75
CA VAL A 107 -0.73 -5.95 -5.60
C VAL A 107 -0.08 -6.88 -6.63
N PRO A 108 -0.12 -6.59 -7.95
CA PRO A 108 0.49 -7.48 -8.94
C PRO A 108 2.00 -7.68 -8.77
N PRO A 109 2.83 -6.63 -8.59
CA PRO A 109 4.27 -6.82 -8.39
C PRO A 109 4.61 -7.54 -7.08
N LEU A 110 3.88 -7.31 -5.99
CA LEU A 110 4.07 -8.05 -4.73
C LEU A 110 3.77 -9.53 -4.91
N GLN A 111 2.66 -9.87 -5.58
CA GLN A 111 2.29 -11.25 -5.89
C GLN A 111 3.35 -11.92 -6.77
N ALA A 112 3.78 -11.25 -7.84
CA ALA A 112 4.79 -11.77 -8.74
C ALA A 112 6.14 -12.00 -8.02
N MET A 113 6.54 -11.07 -7.15
CA MET A 113 7.77 -11.19 -6.37
C MET A 113 7.77 -12.41 -5.47
N VAL A 114 6.69 -12.65 -4.72
CA VAL A 114 6.57 -13.81 -3.82
C VAL A 114 6.62 -15.11 -4.61
N VAL A 115 5.91 -15.20 -5.74
CA VAL A 115 5.89 -16.39 -6.60
C VAL A 115 7.26 -16.65 -7.23
N GLN A 116 7.97 -15.62 -7.68
CA GLN A 116 9.31 -15.75 -8.25
C GLN A 116 10.34 -16.24 -7.23
N GLU A 117 10.27 -15.73 -5.99
CA GLU A 117 11.18 -16.14 -4.92
C GLU A 117 10.91 -17.56 -4.39
N ALA A 118 9.71 -18.12 -4.66
CA ALA A 118 9.29 -19.47 -4.28
C ALA A 118 8.90 -20.33 -5.50
N ALA A 119 9.74 -20.29 -6.54
CA ALA A 119 9.47 -20.93 -7.84
C ALA A 119 9.21 -22.45 -7.76
N GLU A 120 9.71 -23.13 -6.72
CA GLU A 120 9.49 -24.57 -6.51
C GLU A 120 8.05 -24.91 -6.05
N ALA A 121 7.32 -23.93 -5.45
CA ALA A 121 5.98 -24.13 -4.93
C ALA A 121 5.08 -22.91 -5.17
N PRO A 122 4.79 -22.50 -6.42
CA PRO A 122 4.13 -21.23 -6.76
C PRO A 122 2.71 -21.13 -6.20
N SER A 123 1.96 -22.23 -6.15
CA SER A 123 0.60 -22.24 -5.59
C SER A 123 0.60 -21.99 -4.07
N LEU A 124 1.56 -22.59 -3.35
CA LEU A 124 1.73 -22.35 -1.91
C LEU A 124 2.19 -20.92 -1.66
N ALA A 125 3.13 -20.43 -2.44
CA ALA A 125 3.62 -19.05 -2.37
C ALA A 125 2.49 -18.03 -2.57
N SER A 126 1.62 -18.27 -3.55
CA SER A 126 0.44 -17.44 -3.81
C SER A 126 -0.53 -17.44 -2.63
N ALA A 127 -0.83 -18.62 -2.06
CA ALA A 127 -1.70 -18.73 -0.88
C ALA A 127 -1.09 -18.02 0.35
N MET A 128 0.21 -18.16 0.58
CA MET A 128 0.93 -17.47 1.65
C MET A 128 0.90 -15.95 1.47
N ASN A 129 1.02 -15.46 0.23
CA ASN A 129 0.94 -14.03 -0.06
C ASN A 129 -0.46 -13.46 0.23
N ILE A 130 -1.53 -14.19 -0.07
CA ILE A 130 -2.89 -13.82 0.32
C ILE A 130 -3.01 -13.75 1.86
N GLY A 131 -2.44 -14.72 2.56
CA GLY A 131 -2.36 -14.71 4.03
C GLY A 131 -1.59 -13.50 4.57
N ALA A 132 -0.44 -13.18 3.97
CA ALA A 132 0.36 -12.01 4.30
C ALA A 132 -0.41 -10.70 4.06
N PHE A 133 -1.13 -10.61 2.96
CA PHE A 133 -2.00 -9.46 2.66
C PHE A 133 -3.08 -9.29 3.73
N ASN A 134 -3.77 -10.36 4.13
CA ASN A 134 -4.79 -10.31 5.17
C ASN A 134 -4.22 -10.00 6.56
N LEU A 135 -3.03 -10.50 6.88
CA LEU A 135 -2.32 -10.13 8.10
C LEU A 135 -2.00 -8.63 8.11
N GLY A 136 -1.53 -8.10 7.00
CA GLY A 136 -1.28 -6.66 6.85
C GLY A 136 -2.56 -5.83 7.02
N ASN A 137 -3.69 -6.30 6.47
CA ASN A 137 -4.99 -5.64 6.66
C ASN A 137 -5.35 -5.54 8.15
N ALA A 138 -5.21 -6.64 8.90
CA ALA A 138 -5.48 -6.67 10.32
C ALA A 138 -4.54 -5.73 11.12
N LEU A 139 -3.23 -5.76 10.82
CA LEU A 139 -2.25 -4.89 11.46
C LEU A 139 -2.48 -3.41 11.12
N GLY A 140 -2.88 -3.10 9.88
CA GLY A 140 -3.23 -1.75 9.46
C GLY A 140 -4.45 -1.23 10.22
N ALA A 141 -5.53 -2.03 10.31
CA ALA A 141 -6.70 -1.68 11.09
C ALA A 141 -6.36 -1.44 12.57
N MET A 142 -5.52 -2.29 13.16
CA MET A 142 -5.03 -2.14 14.53
C MET A 142 -4.20 -0.86 14.70
N LEU A 143 -3.33 -0.52 13.76
CA LEU A 143 -2.54 0.70 13.81
C LEU A 143 -3.42 1.95 13.79
N GLY A 144 -4.44 1.99 12.93
CA GLY A 144 -5.43 3.07 12.92
C GLY A 144 -6.19 3.19 14.24
N ALA A 145 -6.62 2.04 14.83
CA ALA A 145 -7.25 2.01 16.14
C ALA A 145 -6.34 2.57 17.23
N LEU A 146 -5.05 2.22 17.20
CA LEU A 146 -4.06 2.73 18.18
C LEU A 146 -3.88 4.25 18.05
N MET A 147 -3.86 4.81 16.85
CA MET A 147 -3.79 6.27 16.67
C MET A 147 -4.98 6.97 17.29
N ILE A 148 -6.18 6.45 17.07
CA ILE A 148 -7.43 7.01 17.60
C ILE A 148 -7.48 6.87 19.13
N SER A 149 -7.19 5.68 19.67
CA SER A 149 -7.25 5.40 21.11
C SER A 149 -6.18 6.14 21.91
N ALA A 150 -5.03 6.44 21.29
CA ALA A 150 -3.97 7.25 21.89
C ALA A 150 -4.29 8.77 21.89
N GLY A 151 -5.45 9.17 21.34
CA GLY A 151 -5.89 10.55 21.36
C GLY A 151 -5.34 11.42 20.21
N PHE A 152 -4.66 10.83 19.20
CA PHE A 152 -4.17 11.59 18.04
C PHE A 152 -5.30 11.97 17.06
N GLY A 153 -6.48 11.34 17.18
CA GLY A 153 -7.64 11.61 16.33
C GLY A 153 -7.56 10.97 14.93
N LEU A 154 -8.64 11.18 14.17
CA LEU A 154 -8.79 10.61 12.82
C LEU A 154 -7.79 11.21 11.81
N ASN A 155 -7.38 12.46 11.99
CA ASN A 155 -6.40 13.14 11.13
C ASN A 155 -5.01 12.48 11.16
N ALA A 156 -4.66 11.78 12.24
CA ALA A 156 -3.38 11.07 12.36
C ALA A 156 -3.36 9.73 11.60
N VAL A 157 -4.52 9.17 11.28
CA VAL A 157 -4.64 7.87 10.64
C VAL A 157 -3.98 7.85 9.24
N PRO A 158 -4.22 8.83 8.34
CA PRO A 158 -3.50 8.90 7.06
C PRO A 158 -1.99 9.06 7.23
N LEU A 159 -1.53 9.80 8.25
CA LEU A 159 -0.09 9.98 8.52
C LEU A 159 0.56 8.68 8.99
N ALA A 160 -0.14 7.89 9.81
CA ALA A 160 0.32 6.56 10.21
C ALA A 160 0.42 5.61 9.00
N GLY A 161 -0.56 5.64 8.09
CA GLY A 161 -0.51 4.92 6.83
C GLY A 161 0.67 5.36 5.96
N ALA A 162 0.93 6.66 5.85
CA ALA A 162 2.08 7.21 5.13
C ALA A 162 3.43 6.77 5.73
N ALA A 163 3.54 6.77 7.06
CA ALA A 163 4.73 6.28 7.75
C ALA A 163 4.97 4.78 7.49
N THR A 164 3.90 3.98 7.50
CA THR A 164 3.97 2.56 7.16
C THR A 164 4.39 2.35 5.70
N ALA A 165 3.89 3.15 4.76
CA ALA A 165 4.33 3.12 3.36
C ALA A 165 5.81 3.50 3.21
N ALA A 166 6.31 4.45 4.01
CA ALA A 166 7.73 4.81 4.04
C ALA A 166 8.61 3.64 4.54
N VAL A 167 8.14 2.87 5.53
CA VAL A 167 8.81 1.63 5.96
C VAL A 167 8.85 0.62 4.82
N GLY A 168 7.74 0.40 4.12
CA GLY A 168 7.68 -0.46 2.93
C GLY A 168 8.67 -0.02 1.85
N LEU A 169 8.74 1.27 1.57
CA LEU A 169 9.71 1.85 0.63
C LEU A 169 11.16 1.58 1.04
N ALA A 170 11.48 1.80 2.31
CA ALA A 170 12.82 1.52 2.84
C ALA A 170 13.19 0.04 2.69
N MET A 171 12.24 -0.88 2.93
CA MET A 171 12.43 -2.33 2.74
C MET A 171 12.71 -2.69 1.28
N VAL A 172 11.95 -2.12 0.31
CA VAL A 172 12.18 -2.36 -1.13
C VAL A 172 13.57 -1.87 -1.53
N LEU A 173 13.95 -0.68 -1.12
CA LEU A 173 15.26 -0.09 -1.45
C LEU A 173 16.41 -0.91 -0.86
N TRP A 174 16.26 -1.37 0.39
CA TRP A 174 17.25 -2.23 1.05
C TRP A 174 17.37 -3.59 0.35
N PHE A 175 16.24 -4.22 0.02
CA PHE A 175 16.21 -5.52 -0.67
C PHE A 175 16.87 -5.44 -2.05
N ARG A 176 16.55 -4.41 -2.82
CA ARG A 176 17.14 -4.14 -4.13
C ARG A 176 18.67 -3.96 -4.04
N ARG A 177 19.13 -3.18 -3.07
CA ARG A 177 20.57 -2.94 -2.85
C ARG A 177 21.32 -4.24 -2.56
N ASN A 178 20.75 -5.11 -1.73
CA ASN A 178 21.39 -6.38 -1.37
C ASN A 178 21.42 -7.37 -2.54
N ARG A 179 20.37 -7.40 -3.38
CA ARG A 179 20.37 -8.23 -4.61
C ARG A 179 21.48 -7.78 -5.59
N SER A 180 21.66 -6.50 -5.78
CA SER A 180 22.71 -5.95 -6.65
C SER A 180 24.12 -6.23 -6.10
N ALA A 181 24.34 -6.15 -4.79
CA ALA A 181 25.61 -6.47 -4.16
C ALA A 181 25.99 -7.95 -4.34
N ASN A 182 25.03 -8.86 -4.13
CA ASN A 182 25.27 -10.30 -4.29
C ASN A 182 25.54 -10.69 -5.76
N ALA A 183 24.90 -10.05 -6.72
CA ALA A 183 25.15 -10.27 -8.15
C ALA A 183 26.59 -9.86 -8.53
N ASN A 184 27.07 -8.72 -8.04
CA ASN A 184 28.41 -8.23 -8.31
C ASN A 184 29.52 -9.11 -7.69
N THR A 185 29.26 -9.68 -6.50
CA THR A 185 30.24 -10.62 -5.88
C THR A 185 30.28 -11.96 -6.59
N ALA A 186 29.16 -12.45 -7.13
CA ALA A 186 29.13 -13.68 -7.91
C ALA A 186 29.92 -13.55 -9.23
N THR A 187 29.80 -12.41 -9.93
CA THR A 187 30.56 -12.14 -11.17
C THR A 187 32.04 -11.86 -10.94
N ALA A 188 32.44 -11.39 -9.75
CA ALA A 188 33.86 -11.16 -9.43
C ALA A 188 34.61 -12.44 -9.07
N ASN A 189 33.89 -13.52 -8.71
CA ASN A 189 34.45 -14.81 -8.32
C ASN A 189 34.40 -15.89 -9.43
N ALA A 190 33.84 -15.57 -10.60
CA ALA A 190 33.74 -16.42 -11.79
C ALA A 190 34.79 -16.04 -12.82
#